data_46041d2b5b30bafb3c527311da49c9f3
#
_entry.id   46041d2b5b30bafb3c527311da49c9f3
#
_cell.length_a   1.000
_cell.length_b   1.000
_cell.length_c   1.000
_cell.angle_alpha   90.00
_cell.angle_beta   90.00
_cell.angle_gamma   90.00
#
_symmetry.space_group_name_H-M   'P 1'
#
loop_
_entity.id
_entity.type
_entity.pdbx_description
1 polymer ?
#
loop_
_entity_poly.entity_id
_entity_poly.type
_entity_poly.pdbx_seq_one_letter_code
_entity_poly.pdbx_strand_id
1 'polypeptide(L)'
;MNHMKSIVFLSAVIFCVNIQTVFSQPSSRFSTNKFIGTKGDTLLYRQLYPDSDTLRKYPLVIFLHGSGERGNDNEAQLKWGVANFATDENMMRHPAFVIAPQCPEKISWSNFSRSDMKLQPAPTKPMDLLIELIHRLIKTLPVDSNRIYITGLSMGGYGTYDAIERYPHLFAAAVPVCGGGDASKAASIAHIPIWIFHGAEDPAVNPIYSLDMLQALTRAGAHPGFTQYPEVGHFSWLGAYSDALMMEWLFKQHK
;
A
#
# COMPACT_ATOMS: atom_id res chain seq x y z
N MET A 1 -70.88 39.60 -33.84
CA MET A 1 -70.70 38.92 -32.55
C MET A 1 -69.52 37.99 -32.70
N ASN A 2 -68.29 38.48 -32.29
CA ASN A 2 -67.05 37.74 -32.43
C ASN A 2 -66.71 37.15 -31.07
N HIS A 3 -66.70 35.83 -30.97
CA HIS A 3 -66.21 35.11 -29.78
C HIS A 3 -64.67 34.92 -29.89
N MET A 4 -63.94 35.67 -29.11
CA MET A 4 -62.52 35.51 -28.91
C MET A 4 -62.29 34.34 -27.90
N LYS A 5 -61.66 33.23 -28.32
CA LYS A 5 -61.24 32.16 -27.44
C LYS A 5 -59.89 32.47 -26.87
N SER A 6 -59.83 32.68 -25.59
CA SER A 6 -58.55 32.81 -24.85
C SER A 6 -57.88 31.44 -24.68
N ILE A 7 -56.71 31.29 -25.21
CA ILE A 7 -55.84 30.11 -24.97
C ILE A 7 -54.95 30.42 -23.79
N VAL A 8 -55.10 29.66 -22.70
CA VAL A 8 -54.24 29.74 -21.53
C VAL A 8 -53.08 28.79 -21.76
N PHE A 9 -51.86 29.31 -21.91
CA PHE A 9 -50.65 28.53 -21.91
C PHE A 9 -50.22 28.22 -20.47
N LEU A 10 -50.29 26.93 -20.09
CA LEU A 10 -49.78 26.46 -18.81
C LEU A 10 -48.27 26.11 -18.98
N SER A 11 -47.38 27.00 -18.54
CA SER A 11 -45.94 26.75 -18.56
C SER A 11 -45.55 25.82 -17.41
N ALA A 12 -45.27 24.56 -17.72
CA ALA A 12 -44.70 23.62 -16.75
C ALA A 12 -43.21 23.96 -16.53
N VAL A 13 -42.87 24.46 -15.36
CA VAL A 13 -41.47 24.64 -14.92
C VAL A 13 -40.97 23.31 -14.43
N ILE A 14 -40.11 22.63 -15.22
CA ILE A 14 -39.41 21.41 -14.81
C ILE A 14 -38.24 21.82 -13.92
N PHE A 15 -38.35 21.55 -12.64
CA PHE A 15 -37.23 21.66 -11.70
C PHE A 15 -36.32 20.45 -11.89
N CYS A 16 -35.23 20.59 -12.65
CA CYS A 16 -34.16 19.62 -12.67
C CYS A 16 -33.36 19.72 -11.34
N VAL A 17 -33.65 18.82 -10.40
CA VAL A 17 -32.81 18.64 -9.22
C VAL A 17 -31.54 17.94 -9.69
N ASN A 18 -30.46 18.67 -9.83
CA ASN A 18 -29.13 18.11 -10.00
C ASN A 18 -28.71 17.41 -8.69
N ILE A 19 -28.96 16.11 -8.58
CA ILE A 19 -28.37 15.28 -7.53
C ILE A 19 -26.90 15.10 -7.93
N GLN A 20 -26.02 15.97 -7.46
CA GLN A 20 -24.59 15.72 -7.48
C GLN A 20 -24.32 14.65 -6.42
N THR A 21 -24.12 13.42 -6.86
CA THR A 21 -23.52 12.39 -6.03
C THR A 21 -22.10 12.82 -5.73
N VAL A 22 -21.87 13.34 -4.53
CA VAL A 22 -20.53 13.63 -4.01
C VAL A 22 -19.87 12.28 -3.73
N PHE A 23 -19.15 11.72 -4.71
CA PHE A 23 -18.28 10.59 -4.47
C PHE A 23 -17.16 11.09 -3.53
N SER A 24 -17.15 10.59 -2.32
CA SER A 24 -16.06 10.83 -1.37
C SER A 24 -14.75 10.33 -1.99
N GLN A 25 -13.71 11.18 -1.98
CA GLN A 25 -12.39 10.76 -2.45
C GLN A 25 -11.92 9.55 -1.63
N PRO A 26 -11.41 8.47 -2.25
CA PRO A 26 -11.01 7.26 -1.53
C PRO A 26 -10.03 7.54 -0.37
N SER A 27 -9.15 8.53 -0.53
CA SER A 27 -8.21 8.96 0.53
C SER A 27 -8.89 9.53 1.78
N SER A 28 -10.09 10.11 1.66
CA SER A 28 -10.82 10.66 2.82
C SER A 28 -11.38 9.58 3.76
N ARG A 29 -11.37 8.31 3.33
CA ARG A 29 -11.77 7.16 4.15
C ARG A 29 -10.72 6.75 5.18
N PHE A 30 -9.49 7.28 5.07
CA PHE A 30 -8.41 7.00 5.99
C PHE A 30 -8.48 7.92 7.22
N SER A 31 -8.72 7.35 8.38
CA SER A 31 -8.69 8.07 9.67
C SER A 31 -7.26 8.45 10.05
N THR A 32 -7.12 9.59 10.74
CA THR A 32 -5.84 10.09 11.27
C THR A 32 -5.52 9.41 12.59
N ASN A 33 -4.31 8.85 12.72
CA ASN A 33 -3.88 8.12 13.90
C ASN A 33 -2.42 8.45 14.27
N LYS A 34 -2.09 8.13 15.52
CA LYS A 34 -0.76 8.28 16.11
C LYS A 34 -0.45 7.06 16.96
N PHE A 35 0.69 6.45 16.72
CA PHE A 35 1.25 5.39 17.56
C PHE A 35 2.40 5.93 18.41
N ILE A 36 2.43 5.56 19.69
CA ILE A 36 3.55 5.84 20.59
C ILE A 36 4.16 4.48 20.92
N GLY A 37 5.39 4.29 20.50
CA GLY A 37 6.16 3.08 20.75
C GLY A 37 6.61 2.97 22.21
N THR A 38 7.16 1.83 22.55
CA THR A 38 7.58 1.49 23.93
C THR A 38 8.66 2.41 24.49
N LYS A 39 9.44 3.06 23.62
CA LYS A 39 10.49 4.03 23.98
C LYS A 39 10.01 5.50 23.97
N GLY A 40 8.71 5.74 23.79
CA GLY A 40 8.12 7.08 23.73
C GLY A 40 8.19 7.78 22.36
N ASP A 41 8.80 7.15 21.36
CA ASP A 41 8.85 7.66 20.00
C ASP A 41 7.49 7.54 19.32
N THR A 42 7.24 8.41 18.33
CA THR A 42 5.95 8.52 17.67
C THR A 42 6.04 8.13 16.20
N LEU A 43 5.04 7.37 15.73
CA LEU A 43 4.76 7.12 14.32
C LEU A 43 3.36 7.62 13.98
N LEU A 44 3.27 8.57 13.07
CA LEU A 44 1.99 9.02 12.51
C LEU A 44 1.56 8.03 11.44
N TYR A 45 0.26 7.74 11.36
CA TYR A 45 -0.26 6.85 10.32
C TYR A 45 -1.71 7.14 10.01
N ARG A 46 -2.11 6.78 8.80
CA ARG A 46 -3.49 6.78 8.36
C ARG A 46 -4.00 5.34 8.35
N GLN A 47 -5.27 5.16 8.67
CA GLN A 47 -5.89 3.85 8.77
C GLN A 47 -7.23 3.81 8.05
N LEU A 48 -7.38 2.84 7.16
CA LEU A 48 -8.65 2.43 6.58
C LEU A 48 -9.21 1.27 7.41
N TYR A 49 -10.50 1.33 7.72
CA TYR A 49 -11.23 0.24 8.35
C TYR A 49 -12.00 -0.54 7.30
N PRO A 50 -12.08 -1.89 7.42
CA PRO A 50 -13.01 -2.68 6.63
C PRO A 50 -14.47 -2.35 7.02
N ASP A 51 -15.42 -3.03 6.39
CA ASP A 51 -16.83 -2.94 6.76
C ASP A 51 -17.06 -3.24 8.25
N SER A 52 -18.26 -2.86 8.75
CA SER A 52 -18.61 -2.89 10.16
C SER A 52 -18.91 -4.28 10.74
N ASP A 53 -18.65 -5.37 10.03
CA ASP A 53 -18.82 -6.72 10.59
C ASP A 53 -17.70 -7.04 11.59
N THR A 54 -18.02 -6.97 12.87
CA THR A 54 -17.08 -7.23 13.97
C THR A 54 -16.94 -8.72 14.33
N LEU A 55 -17.70 -9.60 13.68
CA LEU A 55 -17.70 -11.03 14.00
C LEU A 55 -16.62 -11.82 13.27
N ARG A 56 -16.04 -11.24 12.21
CA ARG A 56 -14.98 -11.87 11.41
C ARG A 56 -13.64 -11.16 11.59
N LYS A 57 -12.55 -11.88 11.26
CA LYS A 57 -11.21 -11.29 11.17
C LYS A 57 -10.93 -10.86 9.73
N TYR A 58 -10.18 -9.77 9.60
CA TYR A 58 -9.84 -9.14 8.32
C TYR A 58 -8.34 -9.17 8.07
N PRO A 59 -7.90 -9.20 6.81
CA PRO A 59 -6.52 -8.94 6.46
C PRO A 59 -6.03 -7.59 6.98
N LEU A 60 -4.71 -7.46 7.16
CA LEU A 60 -4.03 -6.21 7.43
C LEU A 60 -3.04 -5.92 6.29
N VAL A 61 -3.20 -4.79 5.63
CA VAL A 61 -2.27 -4.31 4.60
C VAL A 61 -1.43 -3.17 5.18
N ILE A 62 -0.11 -3.29 5.04
CA ILE A 62 0.85 -2.23 5.36
C ILE A 62 1.31 -1.61 4.05
N PHE A 63 1.10 -0.28 3.90
CA PHE A 63 1.48 0.47 2.73
C PHE A 63 2.60 1.47 3.05
N LEU A 64 3.77 1.32 2.44
CA LEU A 64 4.94 2.17 2.64
C LEU A 64 5.10 3.14 1.47
N HIS A 65 5.02 4.43 1.75
CA HIS A 65 5.17 5.49 0.75
C HIS A 65 6.61 5.70 0.29
N GLY A 66 6.80 6.46 -0.78
CA GLY A 66 8.09 6.84 -1.34
C GLY A 66 8.78 7.98 -0.56
N SER A 67 9.97 8.36 -1.02
CA SER A 67 10.77 9.38 -0.34
C SER A 67 10.16 10.79 -0.39
N GLY A 68 9.32 11.07 -1.38
CA GLY A 68 8.64 12.37 -1.55
C GLY A 68 7.52 12.64 -0.56
N GLU A 69 7.03 11.61 0.13
CA GLU A 69 5.90 11.69 1.07
C GLU A 69 6.36 11.65 2.54
N ARG A 70 7.68 11.77 2.79
CA ARG A 70 8.21 11.95 4.14
C ARG A 70 7.65 13.20 4.78
N GLY A 71 7.52 13.19 6.10
CA GLY A 71 7.05 14.36 6.83
C GLY A 71 6.44 14.04 8.17
N ASN A 72 5.63 14.97 8.65
CA ASN A 72 4.90 14.88 9.90
C ASN A 72 3.49 15.51 9.81
N ASP A 73 3.01 15.72 8.58
CA ASP A 73 1.66 16.25 8.32
C ASP A 73 0.57 15.18 8.42
N ASN A 74 0.98 13.91 8.40
CA ASN A 74 0.09 12.75 8.37
C ASN A 74 -0.89 12.77 7.17
N GLU A 75 -0.49 13.35 6.04
CA GLU A 75 -1.30 13.54 4.83
C GLU A 75 -0.56 13.07 3.58
N ALA A 76 0.71 13.44 3.41
CA ALA A 76 1.46 13.23 2.19
C ALA A 76 1.57 11.75 1.79
N GLN A 77 1.60 10.83 2.76
CA GLN A 77 1.65 9.37 2.52
C GLN A 77 0.43 8.81 1.78
N LEU A 78 -0.67 9.56 1.69
CA LEU A 78 -1.86 9.16 0.95
C LEU A 78 -1.81 9.51 -0.54
N LYS A 79 -0.75 10.21 -0.99
CA LYS A 79 -0.67 10.76 -2.34
C LYS A 79 -0.69 9.71 -3.44
N TRP A 80 0.00 8.59 -3.26
CA TRP A 80 0.22 7.60 -4.29
C TRP A 80 -0.21 6.20 -3.89
N GLY A 81 -1.01 5.53 -4.72
CA GLY A 81 -1.28 4.10 -4.67
C GLY A 81 -2.21 3.62 -3.55
N VAL A 82 -2.05 4.09 -2.31
CA VAL A 82 -2.80 3.58 -1.16
C VAL A 82 -4.31 3.80 -1.27
N ALA A 83 -4.75 4.88 -1.95
CA ALA A 83 -6.16 5.16 -2.17
C ALA A 83 -6.88 4.06 -3.00
N ASN A 84 -6.14 3.26 -3.78
CA ASN A 84 -6.72 2.15 -4.53
C ASN A 84 -7.32 1.07 -3.61
N PHE A 85 -6.77 0.88 -2.41
CA PHE A 85 -7.37 -0.03 -1.41
C PHE A 85 -8.71 0.48 -0.84
N ALA A 86 -9.00 1.78 -0.97
CA ALA A 86 -10.20 2.43 -0.45
C ALA A 86 -11.25 2.72 -1.52
N THR A 87 -11.11 2.21 -2.74
CA THR A 87 -12.17 2.27 -3.76
C THR A 87 -13.36 1.41 -3.33
N ASP A 88 -14.57 1.76 -3.75
CA ASP A 88 -15.79 0.98 -3.43
C ASP A 88 -15.64 -0.47 -3.88
N GLU A 89 -15.08 -0.69 -5.07
CA GLU A 89 -14.85 -2.02 -5.60
C GLU A 89 -13.90 -2.83 -4.71
N ASN A 90 -12.74 -2.29 -4.37
CA ASN A 90 -11.75 -3.01 -3.56
C ASN A 90 -12.21 -3.21 -2.12
N MET A 91 -12.90 -2.25 -1.51
CA MET A 91 -13.49 -2.42 -0.19
C MET A 91 -14.58 -3.49 -0.17
N MET A 92 -15.36 -3.61 -1.24
CA MET A 92 -16.40 -4.64 -1.34
C MET A 92 -15.80 -6.04 -1.58
N ARG A 93 -14.81 -6.15 -2.47
CA ARG A 93 -14.21 -7.43 -2.86
C ARG A 93 -13.16 -7.94 -1.86
N HIS A 94 -12.40 -7.02 -1.27
CA HIS A 94 -11.24 -7.26 -0.43
C HIS A 94 -11.25 -6.40 0.84
N PRO A 95 -12.29 -6.49 1.67
CA PRO A 95 -12.35 -5.68 2.90
C PRO A 95 -11.16 -6.01 3.80
N ALA A 96 -10.38 -4.99 4.17
CA ALA A 96 -9.16 -5.12 4.95
C ALA A 96 -8.90 -3.88 5.82
N PHE A 97 -8.19 -4.05 6.91
CA PHE A 97 -7.49 -2.93 7.53
C PHE A 97 -6.31 -2.53 6.63
N VAL A 98 -6.16 -1.24 6.35
CA VAL A 98 -4.97 -0.74 5.65
C VAL A 98 -4.34 0.34 6.51
N ILE A 99 -3.05 0.23 6.79
CA ILE A 99 -2.29 1.27 7.45
C ILE A 99 -1.26 1.88 6.51
N ALA A 100 -1.23 3.20 6.47
CA ALA A 100 -0.24 3.99 5.74
C ALA A 100 0.53 4.87 6.75
N PRO A 101 1.63 4.37 7.32
CA PRO A 101 2.46 5.17 8.22
C PRO A 101 3.22 6.23 7.43
N GLN A 102 3.60 7.32 8.10
CA GLN A 102 4.45 8.36 7.52
C GLN A 102 5.86 8.29 8.10
N CYS A 103 6.84 8.06 7.22
CA CYS A 103 8.24 8.10 7.57
C CYS A 103 8.66 9.55 7.82
N PRO A 104 9.33 9.87 8.94
CA PRO A 104 9.81 11.22 9.20
C PRO A 104 10.82 11.70 8.15
N GLU A 105 11.01 13.03 8.07
CA GLU A 105 12.04 13.62 7.22
C GLU A 105 13.44 13.06 7.53
N LYS A 106 14.29 13.02 6.49
CA LYS A 106 15.71 12.63 6.57
C LYS A 106 15.97 11.18 7.02
N ILE A 107 14.93 10.36 7.20
CA ILE A 107 15.04 8.94 7.54
C ILE A 107 14.46 8.10 6.38
N SER A 108 14.78 6.81 6.35
CA SER A 108 14.23 5.84 5.40
C SER A 108 13.48 4.73 6.15
N TRP A 109 12.62 4.00 5.43
CA TRP A 109 12.05 2.75 5.92
C TRP A 109 13.11 1.68 6.11
N SER A 110 14.05 1.59 5.17
CA SER A 110 15.05 0.52 5.09
C SER A 110 16.42 0.96 5.58
N ASN A 111 17.23 -0.01 6.04
CA ASN A 111 18.62 0.15 6.41
C ASN A 111 19.50 -0.82 5.61
N PHE A 112 19.63 -0.54 4.30
CA PHE A 112 20.61 -1.23 3.45
C PHE A 112 21.88 -0.41 3.30
N SER A 113 23.04 -1.10 3.18
CA SER A 113 24.26 -0.41 2.77
C SER A 113 24.13 0.08 1.32
N ARG A 114 24.67 1.26 1.04
CA ARG A 114 24.59 1.86 -0.30
C ARG A 114 25.54 1.24 -1.32
N SER A 115 26.58 0.55 -0.84
CA SER A 115 27.64 0.01 -1.69
C SER A 115 27.29 -1.36 -2.29
N ASP A 116 26.59 -2.20 -1.55
CA ASP A 116 26.37 -3.61 -1.89
C ASP A 116 24.96 -4.13 -1.57
N MET A 117 24.04 -3.24 -1.23
CA MET A 117 22.64 -3.55 -0.88
C MET A 117 22.48 -4.57 0.26
N LYS A 118 23.48 -4.67 1.16
CA LYS A 118 23.39 -5.56 2.31
C LYS A 118 22.54 -4.99 3.42
N LEU A 119 21.64 -5.82 3.94
CA LEU A 119 20.81 -5.50 5.08
C LEU A 119 21.68 -5.28 6.32
N GLN A 120 21.62 -4.08 6.90
CA GLN A 120 22.37 -3.75 8.10
C GLN A 120 21.73 -4.38 9.35
N PRO A 121 22.48 -4.70 10.40
CA PRO A 121 21.95 -5.43 11.55
C PRO A 121 20.76 -4.76 12.24
N ALA A 122 20.81 -3.44 12.44
CA ALA A 122 19.74 -2.70 13.10
C ALA A 122 18.70 -2.20 12.09
N PRO A 123 17.40 -2.29 12.39
CA PRO A 123 16.37 -1.61 11.61
C PRO A 123 16.47 -0.09 11.79
N THR A 124 15.78 0.64 10.92
CA THR A 124 15.57 2.06 11.14
C THR A 124 14.53 2.28 12.23
N LYS A 125 14.56 3.46 12.87
CA LYS A 125 13.55 3.80 13.89
C LYS A 125 12.10 3.72 13.38
N PRO A 126 11.73 4.26 12.19
CA PRO A 126 10.38 4.10 11.68
C PRO A 126 10.02 2.65 11.39
N MET A 127 10.95 1.78 11.00
CA MET A 127 10.71 0.36 10.82
C MET A 127 10.45 -0.33 12.17
N ASP A 128 11.24 -0.06 13.22
CA ASP A 128 10.97 -0.58 14.57
C ASP A 128 9.56 -0.20 15.05
N LEU A 129 9.19 1.08 14.94
CA LEU A 129 7.88 1.58 15.35
C LEU A 129 6.73 0.94 14.54
N LEU A 130 6.96 0.71 13.25
CA LEU A 130 6.00 0.02 12.40
C LEU A 130 5.75 -1.42 12.88
N ILE A 131 6.78 -2.15 13.22
CA ILE A 131 6.63 -3.53 13.72
C ILE A 131 5.93 -3.54 15.08
N GLU A 132 6.25 -2.62 15.99
CA GLU A 132 5.52 -2.47 17.24
C GLU A 132 4.02 -2.15 17.00
N LEU A 133 3.72 -1.27 16.04
CA LEU A 133 2.35 -0.93 15.64
C LEU A 133 1.61 -2.15 15.09
N ILE A 134 2.21 -2.92 14.18
CA ILE A 134 1.59 -4.13 13.63
C ILE A 134 1.23 -5.10 14.74
N HIS A 135 2.15 -5.38 15.67
CA HIS A 135 1.88 -6.26 16.80
C HIS A 135 0.76 -5.74 17.72
N ARG A 136 0.66 -4.41 17.88
CA ARG A 136 -0.44 -3.81 18.62
C ARG A 136 -1.78 -3.99 17.92
N LEU A 137 -1.83 -3.72 16.61
CA LEU A 137 -3.06 -3.86 15.82
C LEU A 137 -3.58 -5.30 15.80
N ILE A 138 -2.69 -6.29 15.68
CA ILE A 138 -3.05 -7.72 15.78
C ILE A 138 -3.73 -8.05 17.13
N LYS A 139 -3.31 -7.38 18.20
CA LYS A 139 -3.87 -7.62 19.57
C LYS A 139 -5.16 -6.85 19.83
N THR A 140 -5.37 -5.71 19.17
CA THR A 140 -6.46 -4.78 19.51
C THR A 140 -7.58 -4.71 18.49
N LEU A 141 -7.35 -5.20 17.28
CA LEU A 141 -8.33 -5.24 16.19
C LEU A 141 -8.57 -6.69 15.75
N PRO A 142 -9.71 -6.98 15.12
CA PRO A 142 -10.01 -8.31 14.58
C PRO A 142 -9.18 -8.59 13.29
N VAL A 143 -7.86 -8.52 13.42
CA VAL A 143 -6.91 -8.83 12.35
C VAL A 143 -6.74 -10.35 12.24
N ASP A 144 -6.79 -10.86 11.01
CA ASP A 144 -6.34 -12.21 10.69
C ASP A 144 -4.81 -12.23 10.58
N SER A 145 -4.14 -12.75 11.59
CA SER A 145 -2.68 -12.82 11.64
C SER A 145 -2.05 -13.68 10.56
N ASN A 146 -2.84 -14.52 9.87
CA ASN A 146 -2.39 -15.31 8.72
C ASN A 146 -2.49 -14.54 7.39
N ARG A 147 -3.06 -13.34 7.40
CA ARG A 147 -3.24 -12.49 6.22
C ARG A 147 -2.75 -11.07 6.47
N ILE A 148 -1.46 -10.94 6.76
CA ILE A 148 -0.76 -9.66 6.91
C ILE A 148 0.09 -9.45 5.66
N TYR A 149 -0.19 -8.40 4.92
CA TYR A 149 0.48 -8.08 3.67
C TYR A 149 1.27 -6.80 3.79
N ILE A 150 2.38 -6.71 3.06
CA ILE A 150 3.17 -5.49 2.99
C ILE A 150 3.45 -5.11 1.55
N THR A 151 3.32 -3.83 1.25
CA THR A 151 3.64 -3.25 -0.04
C THR A 151 4.20 -1.85 0.13
N GLY A 152 4.90 -1.37 -0.87
CA GLY A 152 5.43 -0.01 -0.87
C GLY A 152 6.13 0.31 -2.17
N LEU A 153 6.26 1.61 -2.42
CA LEU A 153 6.83 2.14 -3.67
C LEU A 153 8.17 2.86 -3.41
N SER A 154 9.14 2.71 -4.32
CA SER A 154 10.42 3.43 -4.25
C SER A 154 11.10 3.19 -2.88
N MET A 155 11.32 4.22 -2.07
CA MET A 155 11.77 4.07 -0.68
C MET A 155 10.93 3.06 0.12
N GLY A 156 9.62 3.00 -0.11
CA GLY A 156 8.73 1.99 0.48
C GLY A 156 8.90 0.60 -0.12
N GLY A 157 9.33 0.49 -1.39
CA GLY A 157 9.71 -0.77 -2.02
C GLY A 157 10.94 -1.40 -1.35
N TYR A 158 11.97 -0.58 -1.06
CA TYR A 158 13.10 -0.99 -0.21
C TYR A 158 12.64 -1.35 1.20
N GLY A 159 11.72 -0.56 1.79
CA GLY A 159 11.15 -0.84 3.10
C GLY A 159 10.38 -2.16 3.15
N THR A 160 9.72 -2.53 2.05
CA THR A 160 9.03 -3.81 1.91
C THR A 160 10.01 -4.97 2.01
N TYR A 161 11.14 -4.92 1.30
CA TYR A 161 12.19 -5.92 1.42
C TYR A 161 12.83 -5.93 2.80
N ASP A 162 13.21 -4.77 3.36
CA ASP A 162 13.77 -4.69 4.71
C ASP A 162 12.87 -5.37 5.74
N ALA A 163 11.55 -5.11 5.67
CA ALA A 163 10.59 -5.70 6.59
C ALA A 163 10.51 -7.22 6.47
N ILE A 164 10.37 -7.77 5.25
CA ILE A 164 10.25 -9.23 5.07
C ILE A 164 11.57 -9.96 5.35
N GLU A 165 12.71 -9.35 5.07
CA GLU A 165 14.04 -9.92 5.34
C GLU A 165 14.37 -9.97 6.84
N ARG A 166 13.85 -9.02 7.65
CA ARG A 166 13.99 -9.02 9.11
C ARG A 166 12.95 -9.88 9.82
N TYR A 167 11.72 -9.88 9.31
CA TYR A 167 10.57 -10.48 9.97
C TYR A 167 9.85 -11.46 9.02
N PRO A 168 10.56 -12.51 8.53
CA PRO A 168 10.06 -13.38 7.46
C PRO A 168 8.78 -14.15 7.82
N HIS A 169 8.48 -14.33 9.11
CA HIS A 169 7.28 -15.03 9.56
C HIS A 169 6.09 -14.11 9.86
N LEU A 170 6.26 -12.79 9.71
CA LEU A 170 5.18 -11.85 10.00
C LEU A 170 4.20 -11.73 8.83
N PHE A 171 4.70 -11.77 7.59
CA PHE A 171 3.93 -11.44 6.39
C PHE A 171 3.51 -12.68 5.61
N ALA A 172 2.28 -12.65 5.09
CA ALA A 172 1.70 -13.67 4.23
C ALA A 172 2.02 -13.43 2.75
N ALA A 173 2.27 -12.18 2.36
CA ALA A 173 2.72 -11.82 1.02
C ALA A 173 3.35 -10.42 1.01
N ALA A 174 4.12 -10.13 -0.03
CA ALA A 174 4.76 -8.83 -0.25
C ALA A 174 4.67 -8.38 -1.71
N VAL A 175 4.46 -7.07 -1.90
CA VAL A 175 4.45 -6.43 -3.22
C VAL A 175 5.41 -5.24 -3.22
N PRO A 176 6.72 -5.45 -3.42
CA PRO A 176 7.68 -4.36 -3.58
C PRO A 176 7.55 -3.74 -4.98
N VAL A 177 7.41 -2.41 -5.04
CA VAL A 177 7.31 -1.65 -6.29
C VAL A 177 8.52 -0.72 -6.43
N CYS A 178 9.25 -0.82 -7.54
CA CYS A 178 10.47 -0.07 -7.87
C CYS A 178 11.43 0.08 -6.67
N GLY A 179 11.77 -1.05 -6.04
CA GLY A 179 12.68 -1.14 -4.90
C GLY A 179 13.77 -2.19 -5.11
N GLY A 180 14.47 -2.52 -4.03
CA GLY A 180 15.50 -3.56 -3.99
C GLY A 180 15.70 -4.08 -2.58
N GLY A 181 16.31 -5.27 -2.46
CA GLY A 181 16.60 -5.96 -1.20
C GLY A 181 17.98 -6.57 -1.16
N ASP A 182 18.33 -7.24 -0.07
CA ASP A 182 19.56 -8.03 0.04
C ASP A 182 19.38 -9.41 -0.57
N ALA A 183 19.87 -9.59 -1.79
CA ALA A 183 19.77 -10.86 -2.52
C ALA A 183 20.32 -12.07 -1.74
N SER A 184 21.24 -11.86 -0.79
CA SER A 184 21.76 -12.94 0.07
C SER A 184 20.73 -13.45 1.10
N LYS A 185 19.66 -12.68 1.34
CA LYS A 185 18.55 -13.05 2.23
C LYS A 185 17.44 -13.81 1.51
N ALA A 186 17.51 -13.98 0.19
CA ALA A 186 16.46 -14.61 -0.62
C ALA A 186 16.00 -15.98 -0.06
N ALA A 187 16.93 -16.82 0.39
CA ALA A 187 16.60 -18.13 0.96
C ALA A 187 15.74 -18.04 2.24
N SER A 188 15.92 -17.01 3.06
CA SER A 188 15.15 -16.83 4.30
C SER A 188 13.72 -16.34 4.06
N ILE A 189 13.44 -15.76 2.89
CA ILE A 189 12.13 -15.22 2.51
C ILE A 189 11.47 -15.98 1.35
N ALA A 190 12.09 -17.07 0.88
CA ALA A 190 11.63 -17.85 -0.27
C ALA A 190 10.22 -18.45 -0.08
N HIS A 191 9.78 -18.63 1.16
CA HIS A 191 8.45 -19.14 1.50
C HIS A 191 7.35 -18.05 1.42
N ILE A 192 7.72 -16.76 1.33
CA ILE A 192 6.77 -15.65 1.22
C ILE A 192 6.38 -15.49 -0.24
N PRO A 193 5.10 -15.53 -0.62
CA PRO A 193 4.64 -15.10 -1.94
C PRO A 193 5.01 -13.63 -2.19
N ILE A 194 5.75 -13.37 -3.27
CA ILE A 194 6.22 -12.02 -3.64
C ILE A 194 5.84 -11.73 -5.08
N TRP A 195 5.29 -10.55 -5.34
CA TRP A 195 5.10 -10.03 -6.70
C TRP A 195 5.79 -8.68 -6.85
N ILE A 196 6.82 -8.66 -7.68
CA ILE A 196 7.72 -7.52 -7.90
C ILE A 196 7.23 -6.70 -9.09
N PHE A 197 7.21 -5.37 -8.95
CA PHE A 197 6.86 -4.43 -10.02
C PHE A 197 7.97 -3.41 -10.24
N HIS A 198 8.30 -3.11 -11.53
CA HIS A 198 9.28 -2.08 -11.86
C HIS A 198 9.02 -1.47 -13.25
N GLY A 199 9.43 -0.23 -13.47
CA GLY A 199 9.51 0.38 -14.81
C GLY A 199 10.83 0.02 -15.48
N ALA A 200 10.79 -0.34 -16.76
CA ALA A 200 12.01 -0.75 -17.50
C ALA A 200 13.03 0.39 -17.66
N GLU A 201 12.54 1.64 -17.69
CA GLU A 201 13.35 2.84 -17.91
C GLU A 201 13.45 3.70 -16.64
N ASP A 202 13.39 3.10 -15.46
CA ASP A 202 13.45 3.83 -14.18
C ASP A 202 14.83 4.49 -13.97
N PRO A 203 14.93 5.83 -14.01
CA PRO A 203 16.18 6.56 -13.84
C PRO A 203 16.54 6.79 -12.35
N ALA A 204 15.60 6.58 -11.43
CA ALA A 204 15.79 6.86 -10.00
C ALA A 204 16.18 5.63 -9.20
N VAL A 205 15.58 4.48 -9.53
CA VAL A 205 15.90 3.16 -8.96
C VAL A 205 16.19 2.21 -10.10
N ASN A 206 17.45 1.80 -10.23
CA ASN A 206 17.85 0.91 -11.32
C ASN A 206 17.04 -0.41 -11.26
N PRO A 207 16.36 -0.81 -12.37
CA PRO A 207 15.58 -2.04 -12.43
C PRO A 207 16.40 -3.31 -12.11
N ILE A 208 17.73 -3.24 -12.21
CA ILE A 208 18.61 -4.35 -11.85
C ILE A 208 18.39 -4.84 -10.40
N TYR A 209 18.04 -3.96 -9.46
CA TYR A 209 17.77 -4.38 -8.08
C TYR A 209 16.56 -5.31 -7.96
N SER A 210 15.51 -5.07 -8.74
CA SER A 210 14.36 -5.99 -8.81
C SER A 210 14.71 -7.29 -9.54
N LEU A 211 15.52 -7.22 -10.59
CA LEU A 211 16.00 -8.42 -11.33
C LEU A 211 16.91 -9.28 -10.46
N ASP A 212 17.80 -8.67 -9.67
CA ASP A 212 18.67 -9.40 -8.75
C ASP A 212 17.86 -10.15 -7.68
N MET A 213 16.83 -9.49 -7.12
CA MET A 213 15.92 -10.15 -6.17
C MET A 213 15.10 -11.25 -6.82
N LEU A 214 14.57 -11.05 -8.04
CA LEU A 214 13.87 -12.08 -8.81
C LEU A 214 14.75 -13.30 -9.00
N GLN A 215 15.99 -13.12 -9.47
CA GLN A 215 16.92 -14.21 -9.70
C GLN A 215 17.31 -14.93 -8.41
N ALA A 216 17.58 -14.18 -7.33
CA ALA A 216 17.97 -14.75 -6.05
C ALA A 216 16.84 -15.57 -5.44
N LEU A 217 15.60 -15.08 -5.47
CA LEU A 217 14.41 -15.78 -5.01
C LEU A 217 14.17 -17.06 -5.83
N THR A 218 14.27 -16.98 -7.16
CA THR A 218 14.13 -18.15 -8.04
C THR A 218 15.19 -19.21 -7.75
N ARG A 219 16.46 -18.83 -7.56
CA ARG A 219 17.54 -19.76 -7.16
C ARG A 219 17.29 -20.39 -5.78
N ALA A 220 16.61 -19.67 -4.89
CA ALA A 220 16.20 -20.18 -3.58
C ALA A 220 14.96 -21.09 -3.63
N GLY A 221 14.40 -21.37 -4.82
CA GLY A 221 13.24 -22.23 -5.01
C GLY A 221 11.90 -21.53 -4.87
N ALA A 222 11.86 -20.21 -4.74
CA ALA A 222 10.62 -19.43 -4.77
C ALA A 222 10.11 -19.24 -6.21
N HIS A 223 8.83 -18.88 -6.33
CA HIS A 223 8.18 -18.56 -7.60
C HIS A 223 7.60 -17.13 -7.57
N PRO A 224 8.46 -16.08 -7.51
CA PRO A 224 7.97 -14.71 -7.44
C PRO A 224 7.30 -14.29 -8.73
N GLY A 225 6.20 -13.53 -8.64
CA GLY A 225 5.67 -12.76 -9.76
C GLY A 225 6.62 -11.61 -10.10
N PHE A 226 6.72 -11.28 -11.40
CA PHE A 226 7.47 -10.11 -11.85
C PHE A 226 6.75 -9.43 -13.01
N THR A 227 6.45 -8.15 -12.83
CA THR A 227 5.89 -7.30 -13.88
C THR A 227 6.85 -6.13 -14.13
N GLN A 228 7.43 -6.10 -15.32
CA GLN A 228 8.21 -4.97 -15.78
C GLN A 228 7.41 -4.22 -16.86
N TYR A 229 7.15 -2.94 -16.59
CA TYR A 229 6.42 -2.10 -17.54
C TYR A 229 7.42 -1.53 -18.56
N PRO A 230 7.28 -1.86 -19.86
CA PRO A 230 8.11 -1.27 -20.92
C PRO A 230 7.82 0.24 -21.01
N GLU A 231 8.83 1.02 -21.39
CA GLU A 231 8.72 2.48 -21.62
C GLU A 231 8.20 3.27 -20.39
N VAL A 232 8.25 2.67 -19.19
CA VAL A 232 7.85 3.31 -17.93
C VAL A 232 9.09 3.59 -17.09
N GLY A 233 9.21 4.84 -16.65
CA GLY A 233 10.22 5.27 -15.69
C GLY A 233 9.85 4.95 -14.25
N HIS A 234 10.18 5.87 -13.32
CA HIS A 234 10.01 5.64 -11.88
C HIS A 234 8.56 5.46 -11.41
N PHE A 235 7.57 5.96 -12.16
CA PHE A 235 6.15 5.95 -11.75
C PHE A 235 5.42 4.61 -12.00
N SER A 236 6.13 3.47 -11.98
CA SER A 236 5.56 2.13 -12.16
C SER A 236 4.47 1.76 -11.16
N TRP A 237 4.41 2.42 -10.01
CA TRP A 237 3.34 2.22 -9.02
C TRP A 237 1.96 2.63 -9.51
N LEU A 238 1.84 3.51 -10.51
CA LEU A 238 0.54 3.85 -11.11
C LEU A 238 -0.09 2.61 -11.75
N GLY A 239 0.70 1.83 -12.49
CA GLY A 239 0.27 0.55 -13.03
C GLY A 239 0.07 -0.51 -11.95
N ALA A 240 1.05 -0.69 -11.06
CA ALA A 240 1.03 -1.74 -10.05
C ALA A 240 -0.21 -1.68 -9.15
N TYR A 241 -0.55 -0.51 -8.59
CA TYR A 241 -1.68 -0.39 -7.67
C TYR A 241 -3.04 -0.27 -8.35
N SER A 242 -3.10 -0.04 -9.67
CA SER A 242 -4.34 -0.13 -10.46
C SER A 242 -4.56 -1.50 -11.08
N ASP A 243 -3.62 -2.44 -10.90
CA ASP A 243 -3.74 -3.80 -11.43
C ASP A 243 -4.68 -4.65 -10.56
N ALA A 244 -5.86 -4.95 -11.10
CA ALA A 244 -6.86 -5.79 -10.44
C ALA A 244 -6.34 -7.22 -10.19
N LEU A 245 -5.46 -7.74 -11.05
CA LEU A 245 -4.87 -9.08 -10.87
C LEU A 245 -3.93 -9.10 -9.67
N MET A 246 -3.15 -8.02 -9.46
CA MET A 246 -2.30 -7.89 -8.28
C MET A 246 -3.15 -7.87 -7.00
N MET A 247 -4.24 -7.10 -6.98
CA MET A 247 -5.15 -7.04 -5.82
C MET A 247 -5.76 -8.43 -5.54
N GLU A 248 -6.33 -9.09 -6.55
CA GLU A 248 -6.87 -10.44 -6.42
C GLU A 248 -5.82 -11.45 -5.92
N TRP A 249 -4.61 -11.39 -6.47
CA TRP A 249 -3.52 -12.26 -6.06
C TRP A 249 -3.11 -12.03 -4.61
N LEU A 250 -2.94 -10.76 -4.21
CA LEU A 250 -2.50 -10.39 -2.86
C LEU A 250 -3.46 -10.93 -1.79
N PHE A 251 -4.76 -10.70 -1.97
CA PHE A 251 -5.77 -11.10 -0.98
C PHE A 251 -6.08 -12.60 -0.95
N LYS A 252 -5.57 -13.38 -1.90
CA LYS A 252 -5.61 -14.86 -1.88
C LYS A 252 -4.51 -15.48 -1.03
N GLN A 253 -3.45 -14.74 -0.71
CA GLN A 253 -2.31 -15.28 0.03
C GLN A 253 -2.62 -15.43 1.52
N HIS A 254 -2.05 -16.47 2.13
CA HIS A 254 -2.12 -16.75 3.58
C HIS A 254 -0.89 -17.55 4.01
N LYS A 255 -0.54 -17.46 5.29
CA LYS A 255 0.53 -18.27 5.90
C LYS A 255 0.07 -19.68 6.16
#